data_7570a1d65dd86efebb853a3246953cf5
#
_entry.id   7570a1d65dd86efebb853a3246953cf5
#
_cell.length_a   1.000
_cell.length_b   1.000
_cell.length_c   1.000
_cell.angle_alpha   90.00
_cell.angle_beta   90.00
_cell.angle_gamma   90.00
#
_symmetry.space_group_name_H-M   'P 1'
#
loop_
_entity.id
_entity.type
_entity.pdbx_description
1 polymer ?
#
loop_
_entity_poly.entity_id
_entity_poly.type
_entity_poly.pdbx_seq_one_letter_code
_entity_poly.pdbx_strand_id
1 'polypeptide(L)'
;MEIKKFENLLAKSDLAKNTVTSYLWTVNHFAVNYGEFNKENLLAYKGFLVEHFKPQTVNLRLQAINKYLEFIKKDRLKLKFVKVQQKNFLENVISDADYKFLKAKLKRDGLTEWYFVVWFLTATGARVSELLQIKVEHVQ
;
A
#
# COMPACT_ATOMS: atom_id res chain seq x y z
N MET A 1 8.64 -25.93 -5.36
CA MET A 1 8.60 -24.79 -4.44
C MET A 1 7.22 -24.15 -4.52
N GLU A 2 6.51 -24.05 -3.39
CA GLU A 2 5.08 -23.70 -3.39
C GLU A 2 4.82 -22.21 -3.68
N ILE A 3 5.83 -21.34 -3.54
CA ILE A 3 5.66 -19.89 -3.76
C ILE A 3 5.26 -19.57 -5.21
N LYS A 4 5.82 -20.28 -6.22
CA LYS A 4 5.40 -20.11 -7.63
C LYS A 4 3.94 -20.53 -7.86
N LYS A 5 3.47 -21.54 -7.15
CA LYS A 5 2.05 -21.95 -7.21
C LYS A 5 1.15 -20.91 -6.55
N PHE A 6 1.62 -20.31 -5.45
CA PHE A 6 0.93 -19.21 -4.78
C PHE A 6 0.85 -17.96 -5.66
N GLU A 7 1.92 -17.61 -6.38
CA GLU A 7 1.93 -16.53 -7.37
C GLU A 7 0.86 -16.75 -8.43
N ASN A 8 0.78 -17.96 -9.00
CA ASN A 8 -0.24 -18.31 -9.98
C ASN A 8 -1.66 -18.22 -9.41
N LEU A 9 -1.86 -18.55 -8.14
CA LEU A 9 -3.14 -18.40 -7.46
C LEU A 9 -3.51 -16.92 -7.30
N LEU A 10 -2.56 -16.08 -6.86
CA LEU A 10 -2.77 -14.65 -6.72
C LEU A 10 -3.04 -13.96 -8.06
N ALA A 11 -2.36 -14.39 -9.14
CA ALA A 11 -2.57 -13.85 -10.49
C ALA A 11 -3.97 -14.15 -11.05
N LYS A 12 -4.61 -15.24 -10.57
CA LYS A 12 -5.98 -15.62 -10.94
C LYS A 12 -7.03 -14.98 -10.02
N SER A 13 -6.61 -14.36 -8.92
CA SER A 13 -7.50 -13.63 -8.02
C SER A 13 -7.64 -12.18 -8.50
N ASP A 14 -8.82 -11.58 -8.26
CA ASP A 14 -9.12 -10.20 -8.65
C ASP A 14 -8.42 -9.19 -7.71
N LEU A 15 -7.09 -9.31 -7.59
CA LEU A 15 -6.25 -8.45 -6.77
C LEU A 15 -5.45 -7.48 -7.65
N ALA A 16 -5.36 -6.23 -7.20
CA ALA A 16 -4.49 -5.24 -7.86
C ALA A 16 -3.03 -5.72 -7.92
N LYS A 17 -2.33 -5.44 -9.03
CA LYS A 17 -0.92 -5.83 -9.23
C LYS A 17 -0.01 -5.50 -8.05
N ASN A 18 -0.16 -4.29 -7.48
CA ASN A 18 0.62 -3.87 -6.32
C ASN A 18 0.38 -4.74 -5.08
N THR A 19 -0.86 -5.23 -4.89
CA THR A 19 -1.19 -6.15 -3.80
C THR A 19 -0.52 -7.50 -4.01
N VAL A 20 -0.57 -8.05 -5.21
CA VAL A 20 0.11 -9.31 -5.57
C VAL A 20 1.60 -9.20 -5.32
N THR A 21 2.25 -8.14 -5.84
CA THR A 21 3.68 -7.88 -5.64
C THR A 21 4.04 -7.78 -4.14
N SER A 22 3.24 -7.05 -3.36
CA SER A 22 3.44 -6.88 -1.92
C SER A 22 3.31 -8.21 -1.16
N TYR A 23 2.35 -9.05 -1.55
CA TYR A 23 2.15 -10.37 -0.93
C TYR A 23 3.31 -11.32 -1.22
N LEU A 24 3.73 -11.40 -2.48
CA LEU A 24 4.86 -12.23 -2.89
C LEU A 24 6.15 -11.80 -2.21
N TRP A 25 6.41 -10.49 -2.19
CA TRP A 25 7.57 -9.95 -1.48
C TRP A 25 7.57 -10.35 -0.01
N THR A 26 6.43 -10.22 0.66
CA THR A 26 6.31 -10.56 2.10
C THR A 26 6.56 -12.04 2.37
N VAL A 27 5.98 -12.93 1.57
CA VAL A 27 6.16 -14.38 1.71
C VAL A 27 7.60 -14.79 1.42
N ASN A 28 8.22 -14.22 0.37
CA ASN A 28 9.63 -14.45 0.05
C ASN A 28 10.55 -13.94 1.16
N HIS A 29 10.30 -12.73 1.67
CA HIS A 29 11.08 -12.15 2.77
C HIS A 29 11.03 -13.05 4.01
N PHE A 30 9.84 -13.56 4.35
CA PHE A 30 9.71 -14.51 5.46
C PHE A 30 10.49 -15.80 5.19
N ALA A 31 10.31 -16.42 4.02
CA ALA A 31 10.94 -17.69 3.68
C ALA A 31 12.48 -17.62 3.70
N VAL A 32 13.06 -16.49 3.25
CA VAL A 32 14.51 -16.27 3.23
C VAL A 32 15.08 -16.05 4.62
N ASN A 33 14.41 -15.26 5.47
CA ASN A 33 14.96 -14.82 6.75
C ASN A 33 14.55 -15.69 7.94
N TYR A 34 13.43 -16.42 7.85
CA TYR A 34 12.86 -17.20 8.95
C TYR A 34 12.69 -18.70 8.59
N GLY A 35 12.79 -19.06 7.32
CA GLY A 35 12.73 -20.44 6.86
C GLY A 35 11.34 -21.04 6.91
N GLU A 36 11.11 -22.02 7.78
CA GLU A 36 9.85 -22.76 7.80
C GLU A 36 8.69 -22.00 8.41
N PHE A 37 7.49 -22.20 7.83
CA PHE A 37 6.22 -21.65 8.33
C PHE A 37 5.72 -22.50 9.52
N ASN A 38 6.31 -22.31 10.68
CA ASN A 38 5.92 -22.86 11.97
C ASN A 38 5.54 -21.72 12.94
N LYS A 39 4.96 -22.09 14.09
CA LYS A 39 4.44 -21.13 15.06
C LYS A 39 5.54 -20.20 15.61
N GLU A 40 6.71 -20.72 15.91
CA GLU A 40 7.82 -19.98 16.50
C GLU A 40 8.34 -18.91 15.54
N ASN A 41 8.68 -19.29 14.31
CA ASN A 41 9.18 -18.38 13.27
C ASN A 41 8.14 -17.31 12.89
N LEU A 42 6.85 -17.67 12.85
CA LEU A 42 5.78 -16.74 12.57
C LEU A 42 5.61 -15.69 13.68
N LEU A 43 5.76 -16.09 14.96
CA LEU A 43 5.72 -15.15 16.08
C LEU A 43 6.95 -14.26 16.11
N ALA A 44 8.14 -14.79 15.83
CA ALA A 44 9.37 -14.02 15.72
C ALA A 44 9.26 -12.97 14.59
N TYR A 45 8.74 -13.38 13.42
CA TYR A 45 8.50 -12.45 12.32
C TYR A 45 7.49 -11.36 12.67
N LYS A 46 6.41 -11.70 13.35
CA LYS A 46 5.44 -10.71 13.84
C LYS A 46 6.10 -9.72 14.80
N GLY A 47 6.94 -10.20 15.73
CA GLY A 47 7.71 -9.35 16.63
C GLY A 47 8.57 -8.34 15.86
N PHE A 48 9.35 -8.81 14.90
CA PHE A 48 10.14 -7.98 14.00
C PHE A 48 9.29 -6.92 13.27
N LEU A 49 8.14 -7.32 12.73
CA LEU A 49 7.28 -6.38 12.03
C LEU A 49 6.75 -5.27 12.95
N VAL A 50 6.35 -5.62 14.18
CA VAL A 50 5.82 -4.67 15.16
C VAL A 50 6.89 -3.67 15.61
N GLU A 51 8.13 -4.11 15.72
CA GLU A 51 9.25 -3.27 16.11
C GLU A 51 9.67 -2.27 15.02
N HIS A 52 9.62 -2.70 13.74
CA HIS A 52 10.21 -1.91 12.65
C HIS A 52 9.20 -1.19 11.75
N PHE A 53 7.90 -1.49 11.85
CA PHE A 53 6.90 -0.94 10.93
C PHE A 53 5.67 -0.35 11.63
N LYS A 54 5.01 0.59 10.95
CA LYS A 54 3.73 1.14 11.40
C LYS A 54 2.64 0.06 11.41
N PRO A 55 1.65 0.12 12.33
CA PRO A 55 0.60 -0.90 12.48
C PRO A 55 -0.14 -1.27 11.19
N GLN A 56 -0.38 -0.30 10.30
CA GLN A 56 -1.02 -0.57 9.00
C GLN A 56 -0.14 -1.47 8.12
N THR A 57 1.18 -1.20 8.08
CA THR A 57 2.14 -2.00 7.32
C THR A 57 2.29 -3.40 7.93
N VAL A 58 2.32 -3.50 9.26
CA VAL A 58 2.31 -4.79 9.96
C VAL A 58 1.10 -5.62 9.53
N ASN A 59 -0.10 -5.05 9.57
CA ASN A 59 -1.32 -5.76 9.22
C ASN A 59 -1.35 -6.17 7.74
N LEU A 60 -0.85 -5.34 6.83
CA LEU A 60 -0.72 -5.70 5.41
C LEU A 60 0.18 -6.93 5.23
N ARG A 61 1.32 -6.97 5.92
CA ARG A 61 2.24 -8.12 5.86
C ARG A 61 1.66 -9.36 6.52
N LEU A 62 0.99 -9.21 7.67
CA LEU A 62 0.30 -10.33 8.32
C LEU A 62 -0.82 -10.90 7.45
N GLN A 63 -1.52 -10.05 6.70
CA GLN A 63 -2.54 -10.49 5.75
C GLN A 63 -1.93 -11.34 4.63
N ALA A 64 -0.78 -10.94 4.08
CA ALA A 64 -0.05 -11.72 3.08
C ALA A 64 0.38 -13.10 3.62
N ILE A 65 0.96 -13.14 4.83
CA ILE A 65 1.35 -14.39 5.50
C ILE A 65 0.12 -15.27 5.74
N ASN A 66 -0.97 -14.73 6.27
CA ASN A 66 -2.20 -15.48 6.54
C ASN A 66 -2.80 -16.05 5.26
N LYS A 67 -2.75 -15.30 4.14
CA LYS A 67 -3.21 -15.78 2.83
C LYS A 67 -2.35 -16.93 2.30
N TYR A 68 -1.03 -16.85 2.53
CA TYR A 68 -0.13 -17.95 2.18
C TYR A 68 -0.35 -19.20 3.07
N LEU A 69 -0.56 -19.00 4.38
CA LEU A 69 -0.87 -20.11 5.31
C LEU A 69 -2.17 -20.83 4.92
N GLU A 70 -3.18 -20.08 4.47
CA GLU A 70 -4.42 -20.63 3.91
C GLU A 70 -4.14 -21.50 2.69
N PHE A 71 -3.33 -20.99 1.76
CA PHE A 71 -2.94 -21.69 0.54
C PHE A 71 -2.22 -23.02 0.84
N ILE A 72 -1.32 -23.06 1.83
CA ILE A 72 -0.60 -24.28 2.24
C ILE A 72 -1.36 -25.10 3.28
N LYS A 73 -2.65 -24.81 3.53
CA LYS A 73 -3.54 -25.51 4.47
C LYS A 73 -3.04 -25.53 5.91
N LYS A 74 -2.38 -24.48 6.33
CA LYS A 74 -1.90 -24.27 7.72
C LYS A 74 -2.70 -23.18 8.45
N ASP A 75 -4.02 -23.14 8.29
CA ASP A 75 -4.92 -22.12 8.87
C ASP A 75 -4.78 -21.93 10.38
N ARG A 76 -4.48 -23.01 11.10
CA ARG A 76 -4.26 -22.99 12.56
C ARG A 76 -3.11 -22.09 13.01
N LEU A 77 -2.20 -21.76 12.09
CA LEU A 77 -1.04 -20.92 12.35
C LEU A 77 -1.29 -19.44 12.01
N LYS A 78 -2.47 -19.06 11.53
CA LYS A 78 -2.81 -17.67 11.19
C LYS A 78 -2.56 -16.74 12.37
N LEU A 79 -1.95 -15.61 12.06
CA LEU A 79 -1.57 -14.58 13.02
C LEU A 79 -2.69 -13.55 13.20
N LYS A 80 -2.96 -13.16 14.44
CA LYS A 80 -3.89 -12.07 14.75
C LYS A 80 -3.27 -10.73 14.37
N PHE A 81 -4.09 -9.85 13.79
CA PHE A 81 -3.72 -8.47 13.47
C PHE A 81 -3.40 -7.65 14.72
N VAL A 82 -2.63 -6.59 14.55
CA VAL A 82 -2.38 -5.60 15.59
C VAL A 82 -3.46 -4.52 15.56
N LYS A 83 -3.76 -3.92 16.72
CA LYS A 83 -4.69 -2.81 16.80
C LYS A 83 -4.09 -1.58 16.11
N VAL A 84 -4.87 -0.94 15.24
CA VAL A 84 -4.52 0.32 14.60
C VAL A 84 -5.30 1.42 15.30
N GLN A 85 -4.60 2.36 15.94
CA GLN A 85 -5.24 3.59 16.40
C GLN A 85 -5.48 4.48 15.18
N GLN A 86 -6.73 4.77 14.87
CA GLN A 86 -7.07 5.78 13.88
C GLN A 86 -6.80 7.16 14.50
N LYS A 87 -5.84 7.89 13.95
CA LYS A 87 -5.72 9.32 14.23
C LYS A 87 -6.83 10.03 13.48
N ASN A 88 -7.78 10.60 14.22
CA ASN A 88 -8.92 11.33 13.65
C ASN A 88 -8.54 12.74 13.13
N PHE A 89 -7.26 13.10 13.18
CA PHE A 89 -6.76 14.37 12.68
C PHE A 89 -5.84 14.15 11.50
N LEU A 90 -6.12 14.85 10.40
CA LEU A 90 -5.22 14.93 9.26
C LEU A 90 -4.09 15.91 9.65
N GLU A 91 -2.93 15.35 9.97
CA GLU A 91 -1.68 16.12 10.06
C GLU A 91 -1.22 16.45 8.63
N ASN A 92 -0.73 17.64 8.38
CA ASN A 92 -0.22 18.10 7.07
C ASN A 92 -1.29 18.34 5.98
N VAL A 93 -2.42 18.93 6.36
CA VAL A 93 -3.36 19.47 5.38
C VAL A 93 -2.86 20.84 4.92
N ILE A 94 -2.75 21.02 3.61
CA ILE A 94 -2.42 22.33 3.03
C ILE A 94 -3.53 23.33 3.35
N SER A 95 -3.17 24.51 3.85
CA SER A 95 -4.14 25.57 4.12
C SER A 95 -4.60 26.26 2.83
N ASP A 96 -5.75 26.91 2.88
CA ASP A 96 -6.26 27.75 1.78
C ASP A 96 -5.26 28.85 1.38
N ALA A 97 -4.56 29.41 2.35
CA ALA A 97 -3.55 30.43 2.13
C ALA A 97 -2.35 29.87 1.35
N ASP A 98 -1.84 28.70 1.76
CA ASP A 98 -0.73 28.02 1.09
C ASP A 98 -1.11 27.59 -0.33
N TYR A 99 -2.34 27.10 -0.52
CA TYR A 99 -2.85 26.74 -1.84
C TYR A 99 -2.92 27.94 -2.77
N LYS A 100 -3.47 29.07 -2.31
CA LYS A 100 -3.54 30.32 -3.08
C LYS A 100 -2.14 30.87 -3.41
N PHE A 101 -1.23 30.83 -2.44
CA PHE A 101 0.16 31.23 -2.64
C PHE A 101 0.85 30.35 -3.69
N LEU A 102 0.71 29.03 -3.60
CA LEU A 102 1.29 28.09 -4.56
C LEU A 102 0.78 28.36 -5.98
N LYS A 103 -0.52 28.55 -6.17
CA LYS A 103 -1.12 28.87 -7.49
C LYS A 103 -0.60 30.19 -8.05
N ALA A 104 -0.53 31.23 -7.22
CA ALA A 104 -0.01 32.54 -7.64
C ALA A 104 1.47 32.45 -8.04
N LYS A 105 2.26 31.69 -7.28
CA LYS A 105 3.68 31.46 -7.56
C LYS A 105 3.86 30.71 -8.90
N LEU A 106 3.13 29.63 -9.12
CA LEU A 106 3.22 28.82 -10.36
C LEU A 106 2.88 29.68 -11.59
N LYS A 107 1.86 30.56 -11.50
CA LYS A 107 1.52 31.51 -12.57
C LYS A 107 2.63 32.51 -12.83
N ARG A 108 3.17 33.12 -11.76
CA ARG A 108 4.23 34.13 -11.86
C ARG A 108 5.51 33.57 -12.48
N ASP A 109 5.85 32.33 -12.12
CA ASP A 109 7.06 31.65 -12.57
C ASP A 109 6.87 30.98 -13.97
N GLY A 110 5.70 31.16 -14.62
CA GLY A 110 5.40 30.64 -15.95
C GLY A 110 5.18 29.11 -16.01
N LEU A 111 5.03 28.48 -14.86
CA LEU A 111 4.86 27.03 -14.74
C LEU A 111 3.40 26.61 -14.94
N THR A 112 2.86 26.89 -16.12
CA THR A 112 1.44 26.77 -16.44
C THR A 112 0.94 25.33 -16.33
N GLU A 113 1.72 24.35 -16.76
CA GLU A 113 1.37 22.92 -16.66
C GLU A 113 1.16 22.50 -15.21
N TRP A 114 2.10 22.87 -14.32
CA TRP A 114 1.99 22.58 -12.90
C TRP A 114 0.83 23.31 -12.23
N TYR A 115 0.51 24.52 -12.70
CA TYR A 115 -0.66 25.24 -12.24
C TYR A 115 -1.95 24.46 -12.52
N PHE A 116 -2.11 23.92 -13.74
CA PHE A 116 -3.28 23.12 -14.10
C PHE A 116 -3.31 21.78 -13.36
N VAL A 117 -2.19 21.11 -13.17
CA VAL A 117 -2.10 19.89 -12.37
C VAL A 117 -2.59 20.13 -10.93
N VAL A 118 -2.07 21.15 -10.26
CA VAL A 118 -2.45 21.49 -8.87
C VAL A 118 -3.93 21.87 -8.81
N TRP A 119 -4.39 22.70 -9.76
CA TRP A 119 -5.79 23.09 -9.83
C TRP A 119 -6.72 21.88 -10.02
N PHE A 120 -6.39 21.00 -10.96
CA PHE A 120 -7.19 19.83 -11.28
C PHE A 120 -7.29 18.88 -10.07
N LEU A 121 -6.17 18.56 -9.45
CA LEU A 121 -6.13 17.66 -8.27
C LEU A 121 -6.96 18.23 -7.12
N THR A 122 -6.91 19.54 -6.91
CA THR A 122 -7.67 20.20 -5.84
C THR A 122 -9.16 20.29 -6.15
N ALA A 123 -9.51 20.54 -7.42
CA ALA A 123 -10.91 20.67 -7.84
C ALA A 123 -11.64 19.32 -7.86
N THR A 124 -10.94 18.23 -8.19
CA THR A 124 -11.53 16.90 -8.37
C THR A 124 -11.34 15.98 -7.18
N GLY A 125 -10.33 16.22 -6.34
CA GLY A 125 -9.91 15.28 -5.30
C GLY A 125 -9.25 14.00 -5.85
N ALA A 126 -8.91 13.97 -7.12
CA ALA A 126 -8.27 12.81 -7.77
C ALA A 126 -6.87 12.55 -7.18
N ARG A 127 -6.47 11.28 -7.16
CA ARG A 127 -5.10 10.91 -6.80
C ARG A 127 -4.16 11.19 -7.97
N VAL A 128 -2.87 11.44 -7.69
CA VAL A 128 -1.86 11.65 -8.74
C VAL A 128 -1.81 10.47 -9.72
N SER A 129 -1.95 9.23 -9.22
CA SER A 129 -2.01 8.04 -10.07
C SER A 129 -3.22 7.99 -11.00
N GLU A 130 -4.34 8.59 -10.61
CA GLU A 130 -5.55 8.71 -11.41
C GLU A 130 -5.39 9.80 -12.47
N LEU A 131 -4.80 10.94 -12.11
CA LEU A 131 -4.46 12.00 -13.07
C LEU A 131 -3.58 11.48 -14.21
N LEU A 132 -2.57 10.66 -13.91
CA LEU A 132 -1.66 10.10 -14.92
C LEU A 132 -2.34 9.11 -15.89
N GLN A 133 -3.56 8.67 -15.61
CA GLN A 133 -4.34 7.78 -16.47
C GLN A 133 -5.38 8.52 -17.31
N ILE A 134 -5.55 9.83 -17.10
CA ILE A 134 -6.50 10.64 -17.86
C ILE A 134 -5.97 10.82 -19.27
N LYS A 135 -6.83 10.56 -20.26
CA LYS A 135 -6.58 10.77 -21.67
C LYS A 135 -7.51 11.87 -22.19
N VAL A 136 -7.14 12.48 -23.31
CA VAL A 136 -7.96 13.51 -23.97
C VAL A 136 -9.38 13.03 -24.26
N GLU A 137 -9.54 11.77 -24.62
CA GLU A 137 -10.84 11.13 -24.88
C GLU A 137 -11.77 11.03 -23.63
N HIS A 138 -11.22 11.23 -22.43
CA HIS A 138 -12.00 11.24 -21.18
C HIS A 138 -12.53 12.64 -20.82
N VAL A 139 -12.13 13.67 -21.55
CA VAL A 139 -12.54 15.07 -21.34
C VAL A 139 -13.52 15.44 -22.44
N GLN A 140 -14.81 15.38 -22.11
CA GLN A 140 -15.91 15.86 -22.98
C GLN A 140 -16.43 17.21 -22.50
#